data_16ab0181311501d4a63163731b331ff2
#
_entry.id   16ab0181311501d4a63163731b331ff2
#
_cell.length_a   1.000
_cell.length_b   1.000
_cell.length_c   1.000
_cell.angle_alpha   90.00
_cell.angle_beta   90.00
_cell.angle_gamma   90.00
#
_symmetry.space_group_name_H-M   'P 1'
#
loop_
_entity.id
_entity.type
_entity.pdbx_description
1 polymer ?
#
loop_
_entity_poly.entity_id
_entity_poly.type
_entity_poly.pdbx_seq_one_letter_code
_entity_poly.pdbx_strand_id
1 'polypeptide(L)'
;QWTFDERFAFLLASTQVRVYKAADIQSCDGSEPRFVQKVQVPCSALSLPRHSKEMAYYCTVFSPKTKDKPATTSIYEYRNDKMECKAAKSLFQAEECVTHWSPTGTACLLSLQTAVDATGQSYYGSSLLWLWNTVNNDIMAVPLPQEGPVHAVEWVPNPDKPPSFVAVAGRMPAMASQHHGISGQVTF
;
A
#
# COMPACT_ATOMS: atom_id res chain seq x y z
N GLN A 1 -1.89 -12.44 5.16
CA GLN A 1 -3.05 -11.60 5.49
C GLN A 1 -4.33 -12.28 5.03
N TRP A 2 -5.39 -12.16 5.80
CA TRP A 2 -6.71 -12.68 5.48
C TRP A 2 -7.53 -11.65 4.72
N THR A 3 -8.42 -12.14 3.84
CA THR A 3 -9.47 -11.31 3.25
C THR A 3 -10.48 -10.89 4.33
N PHE A 4 -11.20 -9.81 4.09
CA PHE A 4 -12.15 -9.24 5.06
C PHE A 4 -13.27 -10.21 5.48
N ASP A 5 -13.62 -11.17 4.61
CA ASP A 5 -14.65 -12.20 4.83
C ASP A 5 -14.06 -13.54 5.28
N GLU A 6 -12.74 -13.57 5.55
CA GLU A 6 -11.99 -14.74 6.02
C GLU A 6 -12.04 -15.97 5.08
N ARG A 7 -12.47 -15.77 3.82
CA ARG A 7 -12.57 -16.89 2.85
C ARG A 7 -11.24 -17.28 2.23
N PHE A 8 -10.30 -16.31 2.16
CA PHE A 8 -8.98 -16.52 1.56
C PHE A 8 -7.88 -15.93 2.42
N ALA A 9 -6.73 -16.57 2.37
CA ALA A 9 -5.48 -16.06 2.93
C ALA A 9 -4.47 -15.77 1.80
N PHE A 10 -3.89 -14.60 1.80
CA PHE A 10 -2.84 -14.19 0.87
C PHE A 10 -1.50 -14.20 1.58
N LEU A 11 -0.54 -14.90 1.01
CA LEU A 11 0.83 -15.00 1.50
C LEU A 11 1.80 -14.52 0.43
N LEU A 12 2.67 -13.60 0.81
CA LEU A 12 3.80 -13.21 -0.02
C LEU A 12 4.99 -14.15 0.26
N ALA A 13 5.46 -14.82 -0.77
CA ALA A 13 6.58 -15.75 -0.68
C ALA A 13 7.60 -15.39 -1.77
N SER A 14 8.56 -14.53 -1.44
CA SER A 14 9.64 -14.05 -2.32
C SER A 14 9.12 -13.48 -3.65
N THR A 15 8.97 -14.31 -4.69
CA THR A 15 8.52 -13.91 -6.04
C THR A 15 7.10 -14.33 -6.35
N GLN A 16 6.35 -14.80 -5.35
CA GLN A 16 5.01 -15.33 -5.53
C GLN A 16 4.04 -14.76 -4.52
N VAL A 17 2.84 -14.45 -4.96
CA VAL A 17 1.68 -14.28 -4.10
C VAL A 17 0.90 -15.59 -4.12
N ARG A 18 0.76 -16.24 -2.96
CA ARG A 18 0.02 -17.50 -2.82
C ARG A 18 -1.32 -17.23 -2.18
N VAL A 19 -2.37 -17.79 -2.76
CA VAL A 19 -3.73 -17.66 -2.25
C VAL A 19 -4.24 -19.03 -1.79
N TYR A 20 -4.71 -19.07 -0.56
CA TYR A 20 -5.26 -20.27 0.06
C TYR A 20 -6.72 -20.05 0.40
N LYS A 21 -7.56 -21.08 0.20
CA LYS A 21 -8.91 -21.10 0.76
C LYS A 21 -8.89 -21.44 2.24
N ALA A 22 -9.68 -20.75 3.03
CA ALA A 22 -9.82 -21.04 4.47
C ALA A 22 -10.25 -22.48 4.73
N ALA A 23 -11.21 -23.00 3.96
CA ALA A 23 -11.68 -24.38 4.08
C ALA A 23 -10.57 -25.41 3.83
N ASP A 24 -9.67 -25.16 2.88
CA ASP A 24 -8.57 -26.06 2.57
C ASP A 24 -7.50 -26.07 3.68
N ILE A 25 -7.30 -24.92 4.35
CA ILE A 25 -6.34 -24.80 5.46
C ILE A 25 -6.83 -25.58 6.70
N GLN A 26 -8.14 -25.59 6.94
CA GLN A 26 -8.73 -26.29 8.09
C GLN A 26 -8.65 -27.82 8.00
N SER A 27 -8.49 -28.38 6.81
CA SER A 27 -8.35 -29.82 6.61
C SER A 27 -7.04 -30.41 7.11
N CYS A 28 -6.05 -29.58 7.44
CA CYS A 28 -4.75 -29.94 8.03
C CYS A 28 -3.92 -30.99 7.26
N ASP A 29 -4.22 -31.24 6.01
CA ASP A 29 -3.55 -32.26 5.20
C ASP A 29 -2.47 -31.71 4.25
N GLY A 30 -2.00 -30.48 4.51
CA GLY A 30 -1.00 -29.84 3.68
C GLY A 30 -1.55 -29.29 2.36
N SER A 31 -2.75 -28.71 2.44
CA SER A 31 -3.46 -28.14 1.29
C SER A 31 -2.54 -27.30 0.39
N GLU A 32 -2.58 -27.61 -0.90
CA GLU A 32 -1.86 -26.85 -1.91
C GLU A 32 -2.47 -25.44 -2.08
N PRO A 33 -1.67 -24.43 -2.41
CA PRO A 33 -2.19 -23.10 -2.67
C PRO A 33 -3.21 -23.12 -3.82
N ARG A 34 -4.38 -22.51 -3.61
CA ARG A 34 -5.45 -22.46 -4.63
C ARG A 34 -5.00 -21.80 -5.90
N PHE A 35 -4.18 -20.76 -5.75
CA PHE A 35 -3.60 -20.03 -6.87
C PHE A 35 -2.21 -19.52 -6.51
N VAL A 36 -1.32 -19.48 -7.49
CA VAL A 36 0.02 -18.91 -7.35
C VAL A 36 0.27 -17.91 -8.47
N GLN A 37 0.53 -16.66 -8.10
CA GLN A 37 0.94 -15.61 -9.02
C GLN A 37 2.45 -15.38 -8.88
N LYS A 38 3.17 -15.55 -9.97
CA LYS A 38 4.60 -15.19 -10.03
C LYS A 38 4.75 -13.71 -10.33
N VAL A 39 5.57 -13.02 -9.58
CA VAL A 39 6.01 -11.65 -9.86
C VAL A 39 7.44 -11.65 -10.38
N GLN A 40 7.79 -10.65 -11.20
CA GLN A 40 9.09 -10.65 -11.92
C GLN A 40 10.29 -10.29 -11.04
N VAL A 41 10.06 -9.72 -9.87
CA VAL A 41 11.10 -9.29 -8.93
C VAL A 41 10.70 -9.65 -7.51
N PRO A 42 11.67 -9.82 -6.59
CA PRO A 42 11.37 -10.04 -5.19
C PRO A 42 10.46 -8.93 -4.64
N CYS A 43 9.49 -9.32 -3.83
CA CYS A 43 8.52 -8.41 -3.23
C CYS A 43 8.75 -8.35 -1.73
N SER A 44 8.61 -7.15 -1.16
CA SER A 44 8.83 -6.93 0.27
C SER A 44 7.57 -6.64 1.06
N ALA A 45 6.49 -6.23 0.41
CA ALA A 45 5.24 -5.92 1.09
C ALA A 45 4.02 -6.39 0.29
N LEU A 46 3.02 -6.84 1.04
CA LEU A 46 1.69 -7.22 0.57
C LEU A 46 0.67 -6.53 1.48
N SER A 47 -0.36 -5.94 0.91
CA SER A 47 -1.45 -5.34 1.68
C SER A 47 -2.81 -5.61 1.04
N LEU A 48 -3.81 -5.95 1.88
CA LEU A 48 -5.18 -6.16 1.47
C LEU A 48 -6.11 -5.10 2.11
N PRO A 49 -7.17 -4.70 1.41
CA PRO A 49 -8.21 -3.84 2.00
C PRO A 49 -9.02 -4.61 3.06
N ARG A 50 -9.53 -3.90 4.03
CA ARG A 50 -10.43 -4.46 5.06
C ARG A 50 -11.82 -4.76 4.54
N HIS A 51 -12.22 -4.13 3.44
CA HIS A 51 -13.50 -4.33 2.77
C HIS A 51 -13.29 -4.28 1.27
N SER A 52 -14.15 -4.96 0.51
CA SER A 52 -14.21 -4.87 -0.94
C SER A 52 -15.66 -4.83 -1.37
N LYS A 53 -15.97 -4.01 -2.35
CA LYS A 53 -17.27 -4.05 -3.05
C LYS A 53 -17.15 -5.16 -4.10
N GLU A 54 -18.17 -5.99 -4.21
CA GLU A 54 -18.22 -7.10 -5.17
C GLU A 54 -17.24 -8.25 -4.83
N MET A 55 -17.51 -9.43 -5.17
CA MET A 55 -16.77 -10.67 -4.96
C MET A 55 -15.32 -10.69 -5.51
N ALA A 56 -14.68 -9.54 -5.56
CA ALA A 56 -13.30 -9.34 -5.99
C ALA A 56 -12.40 -8.97 -4.80
N TYR A 57 -11.26 -9.61 -4.72
CA TYR A 57 -10.27 -9.33 -3.68
C TYR A 57 -9.08 -8.62 -4.30
N TYR A 58 -8.80 -7.42 -3.81
CA TYR A 58 -7.65 -6.65 -4.26
C TYR A 58 -6.48 -6.83 -3.31
N CYS A 59 -5.27 -6.75 -3.82
CA CYS A 59 -4.08 -6.61 -3.01
C CYS A 59 -3.06 -5.71 -3.71
N THR A 60 -2.28 -5.00 -2.92
CA THR A 60 -1.07 -4.32 -3.39
C THR A 60 0.15 -5.17 -3.10
N VAL A 61 1.09 -5.17 -4.03
CA VAL A 61 2.38 -5.83 -3.89
C VAL A 61 3.46 -4.81 -4.21
N PHE A 62 4.36 -4.56 -3.27
CA PHE A 62 5.50 -3.69 -3.46
C PHE A 62 6.77 -4.49 -3.72
N SER A 63 7.46 -4.13 -4.78
CA SER A 63 8.77 -4.64 -5.17
C SER A 63 9.79 -3.53 -5.02
N PRO A 64 10.79 -3.67 -4.13
CA PRO A 64 11.78 -2.64 -3.90
C PRO A 64 12.69 -2.45 -5.11
N LYS A 65 13.37 -1.31 -5.16
CA LYS A 65 14.38 -1.02 -6.18
C LYS A 65 15.50 -2.06 -6.16
N THR A 66 15.91 -2.49 -7.33
CA THR A 66 17.12 -3.29 -7.56
C THR A 66 18.11 -2.52 -8.41
N LYS A 67 19.30 -3.09 -8.66
CA LYS A 67 20.32 -2.47 -9.53
C LYS A 67 19.76 -2.13 -10.93
N ASP A 68 18.91 -3.02 -11.46
CA ASP A 68 18.46 -2.97 -12.85
C ASP A 68 17.00 -2.53 -13.02
N LYS A 69 16.25 -2.42 -11.93
CA LYS A 69 14.81 -2.11 -11.99
C LYS A 69 14.40 -1.12 -10.90
N PRO A 70 13.54 -0.15 -11.23
CA PRO A 70 12.98 0.76 -10.23
C PRO A 70 12.06 0.00 -9.28
N ALA A 71 11.81 0.58 -8.10
CA ALA A 71 10.75 0.11 -7.23
C ALA A 71 9.40 0.17 -7.95
N THR A 72 8.54 -0.79 -7.68
CA THR A 72 7.23 -0.89 -8.34
C THR A 72 6.17 -1.31 -7.34
N THR A 73 5.03 -0.62 -7.34
CA THR A 73 3.82 -1.09 -6.67
C THR A 73 2.81 -1.54 -7.70
N SER A 74 2.24 -2.71 -7.50
CA SER A 74 1.24 -3.30 -8.39
C SER A 74 -0.03 -3.61 -7.61
N ILE A 75 -1.19 -3.38 -8.23
CA ILE A 75 -2.49 -3.82 -7.73
C ILE A 75 -2.92 -5.06 -8.51
N TYR A 76 -3.23 -6.09 -7.77
CA TYR A 76 -3.81 -7.33 -8.32
C TYR A 76 -5.26 -7.47 -7.86
N GLU A 77 -6.09 -7.99 -8.75
CA GLU A 77 -7.44 -8.46 -8.48
C GLU A 77 -7.45 -9.98 -8.50
N TYR A 78 -7.97 -10.60 -7.46
CA TYR A 78 -8.26 -12.03 -7.42
C TYR A 78 -9.77 -12.24 -7.50
N ARG A 79 -10.20 -12.91 -8.57
CA ARG A 79 -11.60 -13.23 -8.85
C ARG A 79 -11.69 -14.55 -9.61
N ASN A 80 -12.64 -15.42 -9.26
CA ASN A 80 -12.88 -16.70 -9.96
C ASN A 80 -11.61 -17.55 -10.12
N ASP A 81 -10.83 -17.67 -9.05
CA ASP A 81 -9.57 -18.42 -9.01
C ASP A 81 -8.48 -17.91 -10.01
N LYS A 82 -8.62 -16.67 -10.45
CA LYS A 82 -7.61 -15.97 -11.28
C LYS A 82 -7.14 -14.70 -10.59
N MET A 83 -5.86 -14.46 -10.72
CA MET A 83 -5.24 -13.22 -10.25
C MET A 83 -4.72 -12.43 -11.45
N GLU A 84 -5.20 -11.21 -11.59
CA GLU A 84 -4.86 -10.31 -12.69
C GLU A 84 -4.21 -9.04 -12.15
N CYS A 85 -3.12 -8.61 -12.79
CA CYS A 85 -2.54 -7.31 -12.51
C CYS A 85 -3.44 -6.25 -13.18
N LYS A 86 -4.06 -5.40 -12.35
CA LYS A 86 -4.91 -4.30 -12.83
C LYS A 86 -4.08 -3.06 -13.14
N ALA A 87 -3.05 -2.84 -12.36
CA ALA A 87 -2.20 -1.67 -12.52
C ALA A 87 -0.83 -1.90 -11.89
N ALA A 88 0.16 -1.23 -12.44
CA ALA A 88 1.50 -1.17 -11.88
C ALA A 88 2.07 0.23 -12.04
N LYS A 89 2.73 0.73 -11.01
CA LYS A 89 3.38 2.03 -11.01
C LYS A 89 4.84 1.89 -10.60
N SER A 90 5.73 2.37 -11.46
CA SER A 90 7.14 2.49 -11.14
C SER A 90 7.35 3.70 -10.22
N LEU A 91 7.97 3.45 -9.08
CA LEU A 91 8.23 4.42 -8.03
C LEU A 91 9.74 4.58 -7.92
N PHE A 92 10.29 5.53 -8.66
CA PHE A 92 11.73 5.78 -8.66
C PHE A 92 12.20 6.13 -7.24
N GLN A 93 13.26 5.47 -6.79
CA GLN A 93 13.95 5.70 -5.52
C GLN A 93 13.20 5.26 -4.24
N ALA A 94 12.01 4.67 -4.30
CA ALA A 94 11.37 4.14 -3.12
C ALA A 94 12.10 2.86 -2.63
N GLU A 95 12.42 2.81 -1.34
CA GLU A 95 12.99 1.63 -0.68
C GLU A 95 11.91 0.89 0.12
N GLU A 96 10.96 1.64 0.67
CA GLU A 96 9.84 1.10 1.41
C GLU A 96 8.53 1.72 0.92
N CYS A 97 7.47 0.94 0.99
CA CYS A 97 6.12 1.36 0.66
C CYS A 97 5.14 0.77 1.67
N VAL A 98 4.45 1.64 2.37
CA VAL A 98 3.33 1.27 3.24
C VAL A 98 2.03 1.63 2.54
N THR A 99 1.13 0.65 2.41
CA THR A 99 -0.18 0.85 1.79
C THR A 99 -1.25 1.00 2.86
N HIS A 100 -2.01 2.09 2.77
CA HIS A 100 -3.16 2.37 3.63
C HIS A 100 -4.42 2.34 2.78
N TRP A 101 -5.21 1.27 2.92
CA TRP A 101 -6.46 1.12 2.17
C TRP A 101 -7.59 1.95 2.76
N SER A 102 -8.40 2.56 1.90
CA SER A 102 -9.63 3.22 2.32
C SER A 102 -10.62 2.22 2.95
N PRO A 103 -11.53 2.67 3.82
CA PRO A 103 -12.53 1.80 4.45
C PRO A 103 -13.40 1.04 3.45
N THR A 104 -13.62 1.59 2.26
CA THR A 104 -14.40 0.96 1.20
C THR A 104 -13.59 0.07 0.26
N GLY A 105 -12.26 0.06 0.36
CA GLY A 105 -11.36 -0.66 -0.56
C GLY A 105 -11.32 -0.08 -1.99
N THR A 106 -11.87 1.12 -2.21
CA THR A 106 -11.92 1.77 -3.53
C THR A 106 -10.74 2.67 -3.82
N ALA A 107 -9.92 2.94 -2.81
CA ALA A 107 -8.70 3.73 -2.95
C ALA A 107 -7.63 3.25 -1.94
N CYS A 108 -6.39 3.56 -2.23
CA CYS A 108 -5.31 3.38 -1.26
C CYS A 108 -4.33 4.55 -1.31
N LEU A 109 -3.72 4.84 -0.17
CA LEU A 109 -2.60 5.76 -0.05
C LEU A 109 -1.31 4.95 0.04
N LEU A 110 -0.33 5.35 -0.74
CA LEU A 110 1.00 4.76 -0.75
C LEU A 110 1.96 5.75 -0.08
N SER A 111 2.40 5.43 1.12
CA SER A 111 3.45 6.17 1.80
C SER A 111 4.79 5.56 1.43
N LEU A 112 5.60 6.32 0.71
CA LEU A 112 6.89 5.90 0.19
C LEU A 112 8.01 6.53 1.01
N GLN A 113 9.02 5.75 1.34
CA GLN A 113 10.23 6.24 1.99
C GLN A 113 11.45 5.96 1.13
N THR A 114 12.36 6.93 1.09
CA THR A 114 13.68 6.81 0.47
C THR A 114 14.75 6.90 1.56
N ALA A 115 15.78 6.06 1.53
CA ALA A 115 16.82 6.06 2.56
C ALA A 115 17.69 7.32 2.55
N VAL A 116 17.83 7.94 1.39
CA VAL A 116 18.68 9.13 1.22
C VAL A 116 17.90 10.22 0.51
N ASP A 117 17.89 11.40 1.10
CA ASP A 117 17.50 12.62 0.40
C ASP A 117 18.43 12.85 -0.81
N ALA A 118 17.86 13.16 -1.96
CA ALA A 118 18.61 13.44 -3.19
C ALA A 118 19.65 14.58 -3.04
N THR A 119 19.49 15.43 -2.03
CA THR A 119 20.40 16.54 -1.71
C THR A 119 21.46 16.16 -0.66
N GLY A 120 21.34 14.99 -0.02
CA GLY A 120 22.24 14.56 1.06
C GLY A 120 22.17 15.39 2.35
N GLN A 121 21.20 16.31 2.45
CA GLN A 121 21.06 17.23 3.60
C GLN A 121 20.13 16.69 4.70
N SER A 122 19.34 15.66 4.41
CA SER A 122 18.44 15.09 5.40
C SER A 122 18.84 13.67 5.77
N TYR A 123 19.12 13.45 7.05
CA TYR A 123 19.36 12.11 7.61
C TYR A 123 18.13 11.21 7.54
N TYR A 124 16.93 11.80 7.42
CA TYR A 124 15.66 11.06 7.45
C TYR A 124 15.11 10.68 6.07
N GLY A 125 15.87 10.89 5.00
CA GLY A 125 15.38 10.66 3.65
C GLY A 125 14.25 11.61 3.24
N SER A 126 13.62 11.32 2.12
CA SER A 126 12.39 11.99 1.69
C SER A 126 11.23 11.00 1.68
N SER A 127 10.05 11.51 2.03
CA SER A 127 8.81 10.74 1.95
C SER A 127 7.89 11.32 0.90
N LEU A 128 7.20 10.45 0.19
CA LEU A 128 6.20 10.81 -0.80
C LEU A 128 4.89 10.12 -0.45
N LEU A 129 3.80 10.82 -0.66
CA LEU A 129 2.47 10.27 -0.49
C LEU A 129 1.75 10.26 -1.84
N TRP A 130 1.24 9.10 -2.24
CA TRP A 130 0.48 8.94 -3.46
C TRP A 130 -0.90 8.41 -3.15
N LEU A 131 -1.91 8.95 -3.83
CA LEU A 131 -3.26 8.42 -3.82
C LEU A 131 -3.49 7.60 -5.07
N TRP A 132 -3.97 6.38 -4.91
CA TRP A 132 -4.38 5.49 -5.99
C TRP A 132 -5.87 5.17 -5.88
N ASN A 133 -6.64 5.63 -6.85
CA ASN A 133 -8.04 5.26 -7.01
C ASN A 133 -8.11 3.93 -7.78
N THR A 134 -8.61 2.87 -7.13
CA THR A 134 -8.64 1.53 -7.71
C THR A 134 -9.79 1.32 -8.71
N VAL A 135 -10.78 2.21 -8.72
CA VAL A 135 -11.96 2.11 -9.60
C VAL A 135 -11.63 2.55 -11.02
N ASN A 136 -11.02 3.74 -11.16
CA ASN A 136 -10.63 4.29 -12.45
C ASN A 136 -9.14 4.10 -12.76
N ASN A 137 -8.41 3.50 -11.81
CA ASN A 137 -6.98 3.25 -11.90
C ASN A 137 -6.10 4.51 -11.99
N ASP A 138 -6.60 5.64 -11.50
CA ASP A 138 -5.82 6.88 -11.43
C ASP A 138 -4.91 6.91 -10.23
N ILE A 139 -3.68 7.36 -10.45
CA ILE A 139 -2.70 7.58 -9.40
C ILE A 139 -2.17 9.01 -9.47
N MET A 140 -2.17 9.68 -8.34
CA MET A 140 -1.70 11.07 -8.22
C MET A 140 -0.84 11.27 -6.97
N ALA A 141 0.14 12.18 -7.07
CA ALA A 141 0.88 12.61 -5.91
C ALA A 141 0.01 13.49 -5.02
N VAL A 142 0.04 13.25 -3.72
CA VAL A 142 -0.60 14.12 -2.73
C VAL A 142 0.37 15.22 -2.37
N PRO A 143 0.03 16.50 -2.61
CA PRO A 143 0.90 17.61 -2.25
C PRO A 143 0.97 17.70 -0.72
N LEU A 144 2.17 17.59 -0.17
CA LEU A 144 2.42 17.78 1.25
C LEU A 144 2.74 19.25 1.52
N PRO A 145 2.20 19.86 2.59
CA PRO A 145 2.38 21.29 2.88
C PRO A 145 3.82 21.64 3.24
N GLN A 146 4.60 20.67 3.67
CA GLN A 146 6.01 20.84 4.02
C GLN A 146 6.81 19.62 3.55
N GLU A 147 8.05 19.86 3.17
CA GLU A 147 9.01 18.79 2.93
C GLU A 147 9.38 18.10 4.24
N GLY A 148 9.44 16.79 4.23
CA GLY A 148 9.82 16.00 5.37
C GLY A 148 9.19 14.61 5.37
N PRO A 149 9.45 13.82 6.41
CA PRO A 149 8.88 12.49 6.53
C PRO A 149 7.36 12.55 6.70
N VAL A 150 6.68 11.55 6.16
CA VAL A 150 5.28 11.25 6.46
C VAL A 150 5.28 10.37 7.72
N HIS A 151 4.74 10.91 8.81
CA HIS A 151 4.75 10.25 10.11
C HIS A 151 3.55 9.34 10.34
N ALA A 152 2.38 9.76 9.84
CA ALA A 152 1.15 8.99 9.97
C ALA A 152 0.19 9.30 8.82
N VAL A 153 -0.59 8.31 8.44
CA VAL A 153 -1.66 8.42 7.46
C VAL A 153 -2.84 7.61 7.96
N GLU A 154 -4.01 8.26 8.08
CA GLU A 154 -5.22 7.60 8.53
C GLU A 154 -6.41 8.00 7.67
N TRP A 155 -7.22 7.02 7.30
CA TRP A 155 -8.48 7.26 6.62
C TRP A 155 -9.60 7.59 7.62
N VAL A 156 -10.46 8.52 7.25
CA VAL A 156 -11.69 8.77 8.01
C VAL A 156 -12.56 7.52 7.92
N PRO A 157 -12.92 6.89 9.05
CA PRO A 157 -13.63 5.61 9.07
C PRO A 157 -15.14 5.78 8.83
N ASN A 158 -15.52 6.46 7.75
CA ASN A 158 -16.92 6.67 7.40
C ASN A 158 -17.18 6.20 5.97
N PRO A 159 -17.74 4.98 5.77
CA PRO A 159 -17.98 4.43 4.46
C PRO A 159 -19.09 5.13 3.67
N ASP A 160 -19.95 5.90 4.34
CA ASP A 160 -21.09 6.59 3.72
C ASP A 160 -20.71 7.94 3.10
N LYS A 161 -19.50 8.42 3.37
CA LYS A 161 -18.97 9.66 2.82
C LYS A 161 -17.88 9.39 1.80
N PRO A 162 -17.57 10.35 0.91
CA PRO A 162 -16.40 10.25 0.06
C PRO A 162 -15.15 9.97 0.88
N PRO A 163 -14.24 9.09 0.41
CA PRO A 163 -13.05 8.73 1.14
C PRO A 163 -12.20 9.99 1.41
N SER A 164 -12.01 10.27 2.68
CA SER A 164 -11.20 11.38 3.18
C SER A 164 -10.12 10.83 4.09
N PHE A 165 -8.98 11.49 4.16
CA PHE A 165 -7.86 11.06 5.00
C PHE A 165 -7.15 12.24 5.65
N VAL A 166 -6.37 11.91 6.68
CA VAL A 166 -5.45 12.84 7.35
C VAL A 166 -4.05 12.29 7.20
N ALA A 167 -3.12 13.14 6.82
CA ALA A 167 -1.70 12.82 6.80
C ALA A 167 -0.93 13.80 7.69
N VAL A 168 0.00 13.29 8.49
CA VAL A 168 0.91 14.08 9.30
C VAL A 168 2.28 13.99 8.65
N ALA A 169 2.78 15.12 8.15
CA ALA A 169 4.07 15.19 7.49
C ALA A 169 4.83 16.46 7.89
N GLY A 170 6.14 16.42 7.78
CA GLY A 170 7.00 17.56 8.02
C GLY A 170 8.20 17.23 8.89
N ARG A 171 9.15 18.16 8.96
CA ARG A 171 10.33 18.06 9.84
C ARG A 171 9.94 18.51 11.23
N MET A 172 10.28 17.75 12.25
CA MET A 172 10.24 18.27 13.61
C MET A 172 11.31 19.36 13.73
N PRO A 173 10.94 20.57 14.23
CA PRO A 173 11.93 21.60 14.50
C PRO A 173 12.93 21.06 15.52
N ALA A 174 14.22 21.17 15.20
CA ALA A 174 15.26 20.87 16.16
C ALA A 174 15.11 21.84 17.35
N MET A 175 14.76 21.33 18.51
CA MET A 175 14.58 22.05 19.76
C MET A 175 13.53 23.19 19.74
N ALA A 176 12.29 22.83 19.85
CA ALA A 176 11.31 23.69 20.50
C ALA A 176 10.40 22.83 21.36
N SER A 177 10.48 23.02 22.65
CA SER A 177 9.60 22.44 23.66
C SER A 177 8.20 23.07 23.62
N GLN A 178 7.57 23.10 22.44
CA GLN A 178 6.18 23.50 22.30
C GLN A 178 5.54 22.57 21.27
N HIS A 179 4.55 21.82 21.75
CA HIS A 179 3.70 20.95 20.95
C HIS A 179 2.88 21.78 19.96
N HIS A 180 3.36 21.91 18.74
CA HIS A 180 2.55 22.40 17.63
C HIS A 180 2.24 21.18 16.74
N GLY A 181 1.05 20.64 16.91
CA GLY A 181 0.50 19.66 15.98
C GLY A 181 0.29 20.34 14.63
N ILE A 182 1.00 19.87 13.59
CA ILE A 182 0.76 20.29 12.21
C ILE A 182 -0.22 19.28 11.63
N SER A 183 -1.46 19.70 11.44
CA SER A 183 -2.46 18.90 10.74
C SER A 183 -2.58 19.41 9.31
N GLY A 184 -2.37 18.53 8.33
CA GLY A 184 -2.73 18.78 6.94
C GLY A 184 -4.03 18.07 6.64
N GLN A 185 -5.07 18.81 6.22
CA GLN A 185 -6.31 18.24 5.74
C GLN A 185 -6.36 18.40 4.23
N VAL A 186 -6.52 17.28 3.54
CA VAL A 186 -6.81 17.30 2.09
C VAL A 186 -8.24 16.81 1.91
N THR A 187 -9.10 17.67 1.39
CA THR A 187 -10.49 17.33 1.05
C THR A 187 -10.57 17.20 -0.47
N PHE A 188 -11.23 16.15 -0.97
CA PHE A 188 -11.52 15.92 -2.38
C PHE A 188 -12.91 16.42 -2.73
#